data_696e501721fede65a5ed17a9f7f0025c
#
_entry.id   696e501721fede65a5ed17a9f7f0025c
#
_cell.length_a   1.000
_cell.length_b   1.000
_cell.length_c   1.000
_cell.angle_alpha   90.00
_cell.angle_beta   90.00
_cell.angle_gamma   90.00
#
_symmetry.space_group_name_H-M   'P 1'
#
loop_
_entity.id
_entity.type
_entity.pdbx_description
1 polymer ?
#
loop_
_entity_poly.entity_id
_entity_poly.type
_entity_poly.pdbx_seq_one_letter_code
_entity_poly.pdbx_strand_id
1 'polypeptide(L)'
;MAVTPIVGQKIIKNLRFRSSQTIISFISTINLLELRKMIKVKVDLVRAIPLPPISLKKGPVPICPPNRKVKNFFNKIGSTIEIKNEKLSINFWSTSGMMASYYEILNVMSTWLIKKGIKRSDAQKYITTLFLALSEDAVVNSKKDLRHLVKESQTPKGLNEQGLREMSKRGTYKSVVNTLNKIYKRLNK
;
A
#
# COMPACT_ATOMS: atom_id res chain seq x y z
N MET A 1 -15.75 -10.10 3.62
CA MET A 1 -15.87 -10.78 2.31
C MET A 1 -14.50 -10.72 1.63
N ALA A 2 -13.80 -11.83 1.66
CA ALA A 2 -12.44 -11.99 1.12
C ALA A 2 -12.46 -13.05 0.01
N VAL A 3 -12.96 -12.68 -1.14
CA VAL A 3 -13.12 -13.55 -2.32
C VAL A 3 -12.74 -12.78 -3.57
N THR A 4 -12.41 -13.49 -4.66
CA THR A 4 -12.15 -12.84 -5.93
C THR A 4 -13.40 -12.11 -6.46
N PRO A 5 -13.25 -11.07 -7.27
CA PRO A 5 -14.39 -10.30 -7.78
C PRO A 5 -15.45 -11.15 -8.46
N ILE A 6 -15.03 -12.08 -9.32
CA ILE A 6 -15.95 -12.98 -10.06
C ILE A 6 -16.78 -13.85 -9.10
N VAL A 7 -16.12 -14.42 -8.09
CA VAL A 7 -16.79 -15.22 -7.06
C VAL A 7 -17.70 -14.35 -6.20
N GLY A 8 -17.23 -13.16 -5.82
CA GLY A 8 -17.99 -12.20 -5.02
C GLY A 8 -19.32 -11.82 -5.65
N GLN A 9 -19.32 -11.48 -6.94
CA GLN A 9 -20.54 -11.14 -7.68
C GLN A 9 -21.58 -12.28 -7.67
N LYS A 10 -21.12 -13.54 -7.74
CA LYS A 10 -22.01 -14.71 -7.74
C LYS A 10 -22.59 -15.00 -6.35
N ILE A 11 -21.77 -14.97 -5.30
CA ILE A 11 -22.19 -15.45 -3.99
C ILE A 11 -22.87 -14.37 -3.14
N ILE A 12 -22.52 -13.08 -3.26
CA ILE A 12 -23.07 -12.01 -2.40
C ILE A 12 -24.60 -11.95 -2.49
N LYS A 13 -25.17 -12.14 -3.67
CA LYS A 13 -26.63 -12.12 -3.90
C LYS A 13 -27.36 -13.26 -3.17
N ASN A 14 -26.67 -14.36 -2.89
CA ASN A 14 -27.23 -15.55 -2.24
C ASN A 14 -26.97 -15.59 -0.72
N LEU A 15 -26.14 -14.67 -0.21
CA LEU A 15 -25.88 -14.57 1.22
C LEU A 15 -27.04 -13.86 1.94
N ARG A 16 -27.38 -14.36 3.11
CA ARG A 16 -28.36 -13.72 4.00
C ARG A 16 -27.63 -12.88 5.02
N PHE A 17 -27.91 -11.58 5.03
CA PHE A 17 -27.30 -10.64 5.96
C PHE A 17 -28.32 -10.19 7.01
N ARG A 18 -27.86 -9.91 8.23
CA ARG A 18 -28.66 -9.33 9.31
C ARG A 18 -28.30 -7.86 9.49
N SER A 19 -29.28 -7.02 9.81
CA SER A 19 -29.09 -5.57 10.00
C SER A 19 -28.07 -5.21 11.08
N SER A 20 -27.86 -6.09 12.07
CA SER A 20 -26.86 -5.92 13.13
C SER A 20 -25.40 -6.16 12.70
N GLN A 21 -25.17 -6.64 11.47
CA GLN A 21 -23.83 -6.97 10.99
C GLN A 21 -23.12 -5.74 10.40
N THR A 22 -21.82 -5.66 10.64
CA THR A 22 -20.91 -4.82 9.89
C THR A 22 -20.23 -5.68 8.83
N ILE A 23 -20.41 -5.33 7.56
CA ILE A 23 -19.85 -6.07 6.44
C ILE A 23 -18.59 -5.37 5.95
N ILE A 24 -17.48 -6.10 5.96
CA ILE A 24 -16.20 -5.60 5.42
C ILE A 24 -15.95 -6.31 4.09
N SER A 25 -15.83 -5.52 3.02
CA SER A 25 -15.48 -6.03 1.68
C SER A 25 -14.01 -5.78 1.37
N PHE A 26 -13.30 -6.84 0.97
CA PHE A 26 -11.92 -6.79 0.46
C PHE A 26 -11.89 -6.83 -1.08
N ILE A 27 -13.06 -6.76 -1.72
CA ILE A 27 -13.18 -6.85 -3.17
C ILE A 27 -12.87 -5.48 -3.76
N SER A 28 -11.70 -5.32 -4.36
CA SER A 28 -11.21 -4.04 -4.86
C SER A 28 -12.02 -3.48 -6.04
N THR A 29 -12.58 -4.35 -6.87
CA THR A 29 -13.27 -3.98 -8.12
C THR A 29 -14.78 -3.75 -7.98
N ILE A 30 -15.37 -4.01 -6.81
CA ILE A 30 -16.80 -3.76 -6.54
C ILE A 30 -16.90 -2.56 -5.60
N ASN A 31 -17.49 -1.46 -6.05
CA ASN A 31 -17.64 -0.25 -5.26
C ASN A 31 -18.80 -0.37 -4.23
N LEU A 32 -18.90 0.62 -3.32
CA LEU A 32 -19.92 0.62 -2.28
C LEU A 32 -21.34 0.65 -2.83
N LEU A 33 -21.57 1.39 -3.91
CA LEU A 33 -22.90 1.48 -4.53
C LEU A 33 -23.32 0.13 -5.10
N GLU A 34 -22.43 -0.57 -5.79
CA GLU A 34 -22.67 -1.91 -6.32
C GLU A 34 -22.90 -2.91 -5.21
N LEU A 35 -22.08 -2.87 -4.15
CA LEU A 35 -22.28 -3.74 -2.98
C LEU A 35 -23.63 -3.49 -2.30
N ARG A 36 -24.05 -2.22 -2.18
CA ARG A 36 -25.38 -1.86 -1.65
C ARG A 36 -26.53 -2.45 -2.47
N LYS A 37 -26.41 -2.43 -3.81
CA LYS A 37 -27.42 -3.03 -4.71
C LYS A 37 -27.51 -4.57 -4.54
N MET A 38 -26.38 -5.22 -4.23
CA MET A 38 -26.34 -6.68 -4.02
C MET A 38 -26.81 -7.07 -2.63
N ILE A 39 -26.57 -6.23 -1.61
CA ILE A 39 -26.93 -6.47 -0.22
C ILE A 39 -28.24 -5.75 0.07
N LYS A 40 -29.35 -6.49 0.03
CA LYS A 40 -30.72 -5.94 0.16
C LYS A 40 -31.06 -5.43 1.55
N VAL A 41 -30.27 -5.81 2.58
CA VAL A 41 -30.50 -5.42 3.98
C VAL A 41 -29.66 -4.19 4.32
N LYS A 42 -30.21 -3.26 5.09
CA LYS A 42 -29.48 -2.08 5.59
C LYS A 42 -28.47 -2.53 6.65
N VAL A 43 -27.18 -2.48 6.31
CA VAL A 43 -26.04 -2.89 7.14
C VAL A 43 -24.97 -1.82 7.12
N ASP A 44 -24.09 -1.82 8.11
CA ASP A 44 -22.83 -1.11 8.04
C ASP A 44 -21.93 -1.78 6.99
N LEU A 45 -21.64 -1.07 5.92
CA LEU A 45 -20.82 -1.58 4.81
C LEU A 45 -19.55 -0.77 4.68
N VAL A 46 -18.41 -1.44 4.80
CA VAL A 46 -17.07 -0.82 4.72
C VAL A 46 -16.22 -1.60 3.71
N ARG A 47 -15.56 -0.89 2.83
CA ARG A 47 -14.48 -1.47 2.00
C ARG A 47 -13.16 -1.31 2.73
N ALA A 48 -12.35 -2.34 2.72
CA ALA A 48 -11.01 -2.34 3.29
C ALA A 48 -10.09 -3.17 2.39
N ILE A 49 -8.92 -2.65 2.07
CA ILE A 49 -7.95 -3.34 1.20
C ILE A 49 -6.64 -3.52 1.96
N PRO A 50 -6.57 -4.51 2.86
CA PRO A 50 -5.32 -4.86 3.51
C PRO A 50 -4.34 -5.43 2.48
N LEU A 51 -3.06 -5.08 2.63
CA LEU A 51 -1.98 -5.62 1.81
C LEU A 51 -1.40 -6.89 2.45
N PRO A 52 -0.70 -7.77 1.69
CA PRO A 52 -0.14 -9.01 2.21
C PRO A 52 0.67 -8.88 3.51
N PRO A 53 1.44 -7.79 3.77
CA PRO A 53 2.17 -7.63 5.03
C PRO A 53 1.28 -7.55 6.28
N ILE A 54 -0.05 -7.49 6.15
CA ILE A 54 -1.00 -7.57 7.27
C ILE A 54 -0.84 -8.88 8.06
N SER A 55 -0.37 -9.95 7.42
CA SER A 55 -0.04 -11.22 8.09
C SER A 55 1.07 -11.07 9.15
N LEU A 56 1.92 -10.07 8.98
CA LEU A 56 2.97 -9.68 9.93
C LEU A 56 2.50 -8.59 10.92
N LYS A 57 1.21 -8.28 10.95
CA LYS A 57 0.61 -7.16 11.70
C LYS A 57 1.23 -5.81 11.32
N LYS A 58 1.57 -5.62 10.05
CA LYS A 58 2.23 -4.42 9.51
C LYS A 58 1.48 -3.92 8.27
N GLY A 59 1.61 -2.63 8.00
CA GLY A 59 1.15 -1.99 6.79
C GLY A 59 -0.16 -1.22 6.92
N PRO A 60 -0.45 -0.37 5.93
CA PRO A 60 -1.65 0.45 5.91
C PRO A 60 -2.88 -0.35 5.52
N VAL A 61 -4.01 -0.04 6.16
CA VAL A 61 -5.33 -0.56 5.79
C VAL A 61 -6.26 0.62 5.49
N PRO A 62 -6.38 1.03 4.23
CA PRO A 62 -7.37 2.01 3.83
C PRO A 62 -8.78 1.46 4.03
N ILE A 63 -9.64 2.20 4.73
CA ILE A 63 -11.07 1.86 4.90
C ILE A 63 -11.96 2.98 4.38
N CYS A 64 -13.07 2.62 3.74
CA CYS A 64 -14.07 3.55 3.23
C CYS A 64 -15.49 2.96 3.36
N PRO A 65 -16.47 3.70 3.89
CA PRO A 65 -16.33 4.95 4.63
C PRO A 65 -15.66 4.77 5.99
N PRO A 66 -15.35 5.85 6.72
CA PRO A 66 -14.89 5.77 8.11
C PRO A 66 -15.86 4.97 8.97
N ASN A 67 -15.32 4.04 9.77
CA ASN A 67 -16.11 3.23 10.68
C ASN A 67 -15.27 2.85 11.91
N ARG A 68 -15.71 3.29 13.09
CA ARG A 68 -14.97 3.10 14.36
C ARG A 68 -14.72 1.63 14.70
N LYS A 69 -15.71 0.76 14.49
CA LYS A 69 -15.57 -0.69 14.79
C LYS A 69 -14.51 -1.32 13.89
N VAL A 70 -14.57 -1.02 12.60
CA VAL A 70 -13.63 -1.55 11.59
C VAL A 70 -12.22 -0.97 11.79
N LYS A 71 -12.11 0.31 12.12
CA LYS A 71 -10.83 0.95 12.50
C LYS A 71 -10.19 0.25 13.69
N ASN A 72 -10.95 0.07 14.78
CA ASN A 72 -10.44 -0.59 15.98
C ASN A 72 -10.02 -2.04 15.70
N PHE A 73 -10.71 -2.74 14.82
CA PHE A 73 -10.33 -4.09 14.39
C PHE A 73 -8.99 -4.08 13.64
N PHE A 74 -8.84 -3.24 12.60
CA PHE A 74 -7.61 -3.24 11.81
C PHE A 74 -6.42 -2.62 12.53
N ASN A 75 -6.61 -1.71 13.46
CA ASN A 75 -5.50 -1.16 14.26
C ASN A 75 -4.81 -2.20 15.17
N LYS A 76 -5.40 -3.39 15.33
CA LYS A 76 -4.74 -4.50 16.02
C LYS A 76 -3.76 -5.26 15.12
N ILE A 77 -3.87 -5.11 13.82
CA ILE A 77 -3.10 -5.87 12.82
C ILE A 77 -2.49 -5.01 11.72
N GLY A 78 -2.53 -3.68 11.85
CA GLY A 78 -1.98 -2.73 10.88
C GLY A 78 -2.30 -1.31 11.26
N SER A 79 -2.14 -0.37 10.34
CA SER A 79 -2.43 1.06 10.53
C SER A 79 -3.61 1.48 9.65
N THR A 80 -4.74 1.80 10.25
CA THR A 80 -5.95 2.18 9.51
C THR A 80 -5.88 3.60 8.97
N ILE A 81 -6.21 3.76 7.69
CA ILE A 81 -6.38 5.07 7.03
C ILE A 81 -7.84 5.23 6.63
N GLU A 82 -8.53 6.20 7.23
CA GLU A 82 -9.94 6.46 6.99
C GLU A 82 -10.14 7.36 5.76
N ILE A 83 -10.88 6.87 4.78
CA ILE A 83 -11.18 7.56 3.53
C ILE A 83 -12.66 7.93 3.51
N LYS A 84 -12.96 9.24 3.50
CA LYS A 84 -14.34 9.74 3.50
C LYS A 84 -15.02 9.60 2.13
N ASN A 85 -14.26 9.76 1.06
CA ASN A 85 -14.77 9.71 -0.33
C ASN A 85 -14.19 8.48 -1.04
N GLU A 86 -15.05 7.55 -1.44
CA GLU A 86 -14.64 6.31 -2.09
C GLU A 86 -13.85 6.54 -3.38
N LYS A 87 -14.12 7.60 -4.13
CA LYS A 87 -13.36 7.93 -5.35
C LYS A 87 -11.87 8.13 -5.06
N LEU A 88 -11.50 8.57 -3.85
CA LEU A 88 -10.10 8.72 -3.44
C LEU A 88 -9.40 7.39 -3.15
N SER A 89 -10.15 6.31 -2.93
CA SER A 89 -9.58 4.98 -2.66
C SER A 89 -8.68 4.48 -3.79
N ILE A 90 -9.01 4.84 -5.04
CA ILE A 90 -8.22 4.46 -6.22
C ILE A 90 -6.79 5.00 -6.14
N ASN A 91 -6.57 6.16 -5.53
CA ASN A 91 -5.23 6.74 -5.36
C ASN A 91 -4.35 5.82 -4.50
N PHE A 92 -4.89 5.32 -3.37
CA PHE A 92 -4.17 4.39 -2.49
C PHE A 92 -3.90 3.05 -3.19
N TRP A 93 -4.86 2.53 -3.96
CA TRP A 93 -4.66 1.29 -4.70
C TRP A 93 -3.65 1.44 -5.82
N SER A 94 -3.59 2.59 -6.46
CA SER A 94 -2.56 2.89 -7.46
C SER A 94 -1.16 2.81 -6.86
N THR A 95 -0.95 3.38 -5.67
CA THR A 95 0.35 3.29 -4.98
C THR A 95 0.67 1.88 -4.52
N SER A 96 -0.33 1.09 -4.10
CA SER A 96 -0.15 -0.32 -3.73
C SER A 96 0.31 -1.18 -4.91
N GLY A 97 0.04 -0.78 -6.15
CA GLY A 97 0.54 -1.43 -7.36
C GLY A 97 2.07 -1.40 -7.53
N MET A 98 2.77 -0.63 -6.68
CA MET A 98 4.24 -0.52 -6.71
C MET A 98 4.96 -1.55 -5.84
N MET A 99 4.26 -2.49 -5.18
CA MET A 99 4.90 -3.47 -4.28
C MET A 99 5.97 -4.32 -4.98
N ALA A 100 5.69 -4.83 -6.18
CA ALA A 100 6.66 -5.63 -6.93
C ALA A 100 7.90 -4.81 -7.32
N SER A 101 7.71 -3.54 -7.71
CA SER A 101 8.81 -2.62 -8.02
C SER A 101 9.68 -2.32 -6.80
N TYR A 102 9.07 -2.22 -5.62
CA TYR A 102 9.81 -2.08 -4.37
C TYR A 102 10.68 -3.31 -4.09
N TYR A 103 10.13 -4.53 -4.18
CA TYR A 103 10.90 -5.75 -4.00
C TYR A 103 12.01 -5.89 -5.04
N GLU A 104 11.79 -5.45 -6.28
CA GLU A 104 12.82 -5.45 -7.32
C GLU A 104 13.97 -4.50 -6.98
N ILE A 105 13.72 -3.35 -6.37
CA ILE A 105 14.80 -2.48 -5.88
C ILE A 105 15.66 -3.22 -4.86
N LEU A 106 15.06 -3.92 -3.89
CA LEU A 106 15.79 -4.71 -2.90
C LEU A 106 16.59 -5.83 -3.57
N ASN A 107 16.00 -6.51 -4.55
CA ASN A 107 16.63 -7.59 -5.32
C ASN A 107 17.85 -7.08 -6.11
N VAL A 108 17.71 -5.99 -6.84
CA VAL A 108 18.81 -5.40 -7.64
C VAL A 108 19.97 -4.99 -6.74
N MET A 109 19.70 -4.32 -5.62
CA MET A 109 20.74 -3.88 -4.67
C MET A 109 21.44 -5.08 -4.01
N SER A 110 20.69 -6.08 -3.59
CA SER A 110 21.25 -7.32 -3.02
C SER A 110 22.11 -8.06 -4.05
N THR A 111 21.63 -8.18 -5.28
CA THR A 111 22.36 -8.82 -6.38
C THR A 111 23.66 -8.07 -6.69
N TRP A 112 23.66 -6.75 -6.63
CA TRP A 112 24.87 -5.95 -6.81
C TRP A 112 25.92 -6.27 -5.72
N LEU A 113 25.53 -6.37 -4.45
CA LEU A 113 26.42 -6.77 -3.35
C LEU A 113 26.99 -8.17 -3.56
N ILE A 114 26.16 -9.12 -3.99
CA ILE A 114 26.58 -10.50 -4.28
C ILE A 114 27.63 -10.52 -5.39
N LYS A 115 27.44 -9.75 -6.47
CA LYS A 115 28.43 -9.59 -7.55
C LYS A 115 29.74 -8.94 -7.09
N LYS A 116 29.72 -8.24 -5.95
CA LYS A 116 30.92 -7.66 -5.30
C LYS A 116 31.55 -8.60 -4.26
N GLY A 117 31.13 -9.87 -4.20
CA GLY A 117 31.71 -10.90 -3.34
C GLY A 117 31.05 -11.03 -1.97
N ILE A 118 29.97 -10.32 -1.70
CA ILE A 118 29.23 -10.46 -0.44
C ILE A 118 28.37 -11.73 -0.47
N LYS A 119 28.38 -12.51 0.60
CA LYS A 119 27.54 -13.69 0.75
C LYS A 119 26.05 -13.32 0.62
N ARG A 120 25.27 -14.13 -0.11
CA ARG A 120 23.85 -13.86 -0.37
C ARG A 120 23.04 -13.57 0.89
N SER A 121 23.21 -14.35 1.95
CA SER A 121 22.50 -14.15 3.23
C SER A 121 22.75 -12.75 3.81
N ASP A 122 24.00 -12.30 3.78
CA ASP A 122 24.41 -11.04 4.37
C ASP A 122 23.99 -9.86 3.50
N ALA A 123 24.08 -9.99 2.18
CA ALA A 123 23.61 -9.00 1.23
C ALA A 123 22.10 -8.76 1.37
N GLN A 124 21.30 -9.83 1.39
CA GLN A 124 19.85 -9.73 1.56
C GLN A 124 19.48 -9.17 2.93
N LYS A 125 20.11 -9.66 4.01
CA LYS A 125 19.90 -9.16 5.37
C LYS A 125 20.21 -7.67 5.46
N TYR A 126 21.35 -7.24 4.95
CA TYR A 126 21.76 -5.83 4.98
C TYR A 126 20.75 -4.93 4.25
N ILE A 127 20.40 -5.25 3.01
CA ILE A 127 19.48 -4.44 2.22
C ILE A 127 18.09 -4.39 2.84
N THR A 128 17.55 -5.51 3.29
CA THR A 128 16.20 -5.54 3.89
C THR A 128 16.13 -4.78 5.21
N THR A 129 17.15 -4.90 6.07
CA THR A 129 17.20 -4.15 7.34
C THR A 129 17.47 -2.68 7.13
N LEU A 130 18.27 -2.29 6.12
CA LEU A 130 18.48 -0.89 5.75
C LEU A 130 17.15 -0.22 5.36
N PHE A 131 16.40 -0.82 4.43
CA PHE A 131 15.13 -0.25 3.98
C PHE A 131 14.05 -0.29 5.07
N LEU A 132 14.08 -1.30 5.95
CA LEU A 132 13.21 -1.32 7.12
C LEU A 132 13.48 -0.11 8.03
N ALA A 133 14.74 0.13 8.39
CA ALA A 133 15.13 1.25 9.25
C ALA A 133 14.75 2.60 8.64
N LEU A 134 15.02 2.80 7.34
CA LEU A 134 14.64 4.04 6.63
C LEU A 134 13.12 4.22 6.58
N SER A 135 12.36 3.13 6.43
CA SER A 135 10.89 3.19 6.43
C SER A 135 10.35 3.49 7.83
N GLU A 136 10.93 2.95 8.88
CA GLU A 136 10.54 3.23 10.27
C GLU A 136 10.83 4.70 10.63
N ASP A 137 11.99 5.23 10.24
CA ASP A 137 12.31 6.64 10.40
C ASP A 137 11.31 7.55 9.64
N ALA A 138 10.98 7.18 8.40
CA ALA A 138 9.96 7.91 7.62
C ALA A 138 8.57 7.86 8.28
N VAL A 139 8.18 6.75 8.93
CA VAL A 139 6.92 6.65 9.68
C VAL A 139 6.92 7.57 10.89
N VAL A 140 8.00 7.61 11.66
CA VAL A 140 8.15 8.53 12.81
C VAL A 140 8.00 9.98 12.37
N ASN A 141 8.59 10.33 11.23
CA ASN A 141 8.58 11.69 10.66
C ASN A 141 7.39 11.98 9.73
N SER A 142 6.43 11.07 9.60
CA SER A 142 5.33 11.17 8.62
C SER A 142 4.37 12.35 8.80
N LYS A 143 4.45 13.06 9.91
CA LYS A 143 3.70 14.32 10.12
C LYS A 143 4.35 15.53 9.45
N LYS A 144 5.63 15.44 9.07
CA LYS A 144 6.36 16.45 8.30
C LYS A 144 6.34 16.12 6.82
N ASP A 145 6.73 17.06 5.97
CA ASP A 145 6.99 16.76 4.56
C ASP A 145 8.19 15.80 4.45
N LEU A 146 8.01 14.66 3.79
CA LEU A 146 9.07 13.67 3.57
C LEU A 146 10.28 14.24 2.81
N ARG A 147 10.12 15.35 2.10
CA ARG A 147 11.23 16.10 1.48
C ARG A 147 12.25 16.58 2.52
N HIS A 148 11.84 16.73 3.78
CA HIS A 148 12.77 17.05 4.87
C HIS A 148 13.80 15.93 5.05
N LEU A 149 13.36 14.67 5.11
CA LEU A 149 14.27 13.52 5.21
C LEU A 149 15.24 13.43 4.01
N VAL A 150 14.74 13.74 2.82
CA VAL A 150 15.58 13.79 1.61
C VAL A 150 16.71 14.83 1.76
N LYS A 151 16.42 15.99 2.36
CA LYS A 151 17.43 17.03 2.58
C LYS A 151 18.41 16.66 3.70
N GLU A 152 17.89 16.18 4.83
CA GLU A 152 18.71 15.86 6.01
C GLU A 152 19.63 14.66 5.80
N SER A 153 19.24 13.71 4.94
CA SER A 153 20.07 12.55 4.61
C SER A 153 21.27 12.89 3.70
N GLN A 154 21.37 14.12 3.20
CA GLN A 154 22.42 14.54 2.30
C GLN A 154 23.49 15.35 3.03
N THR A 155 24.75 15.04 2.76
CA THR A 155 25.90 15.90 3.07
C THR A 155 26.49 16.43 1.77
N PRO A 156 26.93 17.69 1.73
CA PRO A 156 27.54 18.25 0.53
C PRO A 156 28.68 17.36 0.01
N LYS A 157 28.62 17.01 -1.28
CA LYS A 157 29.55 16.08 -1.97
C LYS A 157 29.54 14.66 -1.40
N GLY A 158 28.53 14.29 -0.58
CA GLY A 158 28.40 12.96 0.01
C GLY A 158 27.79 11.93 -0.93
N LEU A 159 27.86 10.66 -0.53
CA LEU A 159 27.34 9.53 -1.33
C LEU A 159 25.82 9.60 -1.53
N ASN A 160 25.07 10.06 -0.54
CA ASN A 160 23.61 10.19 -0.64
C ASN A 160 23.20 11.27 -1.64
N GLU A 161 23.91 12.41 -1.65
CA GLU A 161 23.72 13.47 -2.65
C GLU A 161 24.04 12.95 -4.06
N GLN A 162 25.16 12.22 -4.22
CA GLN A 162 25.51 11.59 -5.49
C GLN A 162 24.44 10.61 -5.96
N GLY A 163 23.99 9.72 -5.11
CA GLY A 163 22.95 8.73 -5.43
C GLY A 163 21.64 9.39 -5.88
N LEU A 164 21.16 10.39 -5.13
CA LEU A 164 19.97 11.16 -5.48
C LEU A 164 20.10 11.83 -6.85
N ARG A 165 21.24 12.49 -7.09
CA ARG A 165 21.53 13.19 -8.35
C ARG A 165 21.54 12.23 -9.53
N GLU A 166 22.24 11.10 -9.42
CA GLU A 166 22.35 10.12 -10.51
C GLU A 166 21.00 9.50 -10.86
N MET A 167 20.20 9.12 -9.86
CA MET A 167 18.85 8.58 -10.08
C MET A 167 17.91 9.65 -10.66
N SER A 168 18.02 10.91 -10.23
CA SER A 168 17.24 12.01 -10.78
C SER A 168 17.57 12.28 -12.25
N LYS A 169 18.85 12.33 -12.60
CA LYS A 169 19.31 12.51 -14.01
C LYS A 169 18.78 11.39 -14.92
N ARG A 170 18.70 10.15 -14.43
CA ARG A 170 18.15 9.01 -15.17
C ARG A 170 16.62 9.01 -15.22
N GLY A 171 15.94 9.97 -14.61
CA GLY A 171 14.49 10.09 -14.62
C GLY A 171 13.76 9.07 -13.75
N THR A 172 14.44 8.41 -12.80
CA THR A 172 13.87 7.36 -11.96
C THR A 172 12.61 7.83 -11.24
N TYR A 173 12.64 9.00 -10.58
CA TYR A 173 11.49 9.52 -9.84
C TYR A 173 10.35 9.95 -10.76
N LYS A 174 10.66 10.47 -11.96
CA LYS A 174 9.66 10.76 -13.01
C LYS A 174 8.99 9.49 -13.51
N SER A 175 9.77 8.41 -13.66
CA SER A 175 9.25 7.08 -14.04
C SER A 175 8.26 6.53 -13.02
N VAL A 176 8.52 6.71 -11.71
CA VAL A 176 7.57 6.32 -10.65
C VAL A 176 6.24 7.03 -10.83
N VAL A 177 6.23 8.36 -10.98
CA VAL A 177 5.00 9.15 -11.19
C VAL A 177 4.26 8.71 -12.45
N ASN A 178 4.98 8.51 -13.57
CA ASN A 178 4.38 8.05 -14.81
C ASN A 178 3.74 6.66 -14.67
N THR A 179 4.37 5.76 -13.93
CA THR A 179 3.84 4.41 -13.66
C THR A 179 2.58 4.49 -12.81
N LEU A 180 2.58 5.29 -11.74
CA LEU A 180 1.40 5.52 -10.92
C LEU A 180 0.23 6.06 -11.73
N ASN A 181 0.47 7.02 -12.62
CA ASN A 181 -0.55 7.59 -13.51
C ASN A 181 -1.14 6.53 -14.46
N LYS A 182 -0.32 5.60 -14.99
CA LYS A 182 -0.80 4.50 -15.83
C LYS A 182 -1.66 3.51 -15.04
N ILE A 183 -1.24 3.15 -13.82
CA ILE A 183 -2.01 2.26 -12.93
C ILE A 183 -3.33 2.93 -12.56
N TYR A 184 -3.30 4.19 -12.16
CA TYR A 184 -4.49 4.98 -11.85
C TYR A 184 -5.49 5.01 -13.02
N LYS A 185 -5.00 5.31 -14.24
CA LYS A 185 -5.84 5.30 -15.45
C LYS A 185 -6.49 3.94 -15.73
N ARG A 186 -5.77 2.84 -15.43
CA ARG A 186 -6.31 1.47 -15.56
C ARG A 186 -7.42 1.19 -14.56
N LEU A 187 -7.27 1.65 -13.31
CA LEU A 187 -8.25 1.41 -12.24
C LEU A 187 -9.48 2.32 -12.33
N ASN A 188 -9.39 3.43 -13.06
CA ASN A 188 -10.44 4.44 -13.19
C ASN A 188 -11.25 4.27 -14.49
N LYS A 189 -11.05 3.17 -15.22
CA LYS A 189 -11.88 2.73 -16.35
C LYS A 189 -13.06 1.92 -15.83
#